data_a920b5b75b7885a9001a122e41cd4241
#
_entry.id   a920b5b75b7885a9001a122e41cd4241
#
_cell.length_a   1.000
_cell.length_b   1.000
_cell.length_c   1.000
_cell.angle_alpha   90.00
_cell.angle_beta   90.00
_cell.angle_gamma   90.00
#
_symmetry.space_group_name_H-M   'P 1'
#
loop_
_entity.id
_entity.type
_entity.pdbx_description
1 polymer ?
#
loop_
_entity_poly.entity_id
_entity_poly.type
_entity_poly.pdbx_seq_one_letter_code
_entity_poly.pdbx_strand_id
1 'polypeptide(L)'
;EHDESDGPDPQEELYLVLDGRARFELDGEQVDAPAGTLVFVRPGVRRTAFAEEAGTTLLVLGGTPGKAYEPDGWELWAPLNPLYQSGRYEEAADRGRDLIEAHPEYPNLVYNVACCESLAGRKDDAIEHLRLAIDRNERVRELAADDSDLDAIRDEPAFKELVG
;
A
#
# COMPACT_ATOMS: atom_id res chain seq x y z
N GLU A 1 10.38 10.99 -2.64
CA GLU A 1 11.68 10.34 -2.50
C GLU A 1 11.44 8.90 -2.08
N HIS A 2 11.91 7.95 -2.87
CA HIS A 2 11.75 6.53 -2.60
C HIS A 2 13.15 5.98 -2.34
N ASP A 3 13.42 5.56 -1.10
CA ASP A 3 14.71 5.01 -0.68
C ASP A 3 14.47 3.64 -0.03
N GLU A 4 14.61 2.58 -0.82
CA GLU A 4 14.52 1.19 -0.35
C GLU A 4 15.90 0.53 -0.17
N SER A 5 16.97 1.33 -0.14
CA SER A 5 18.35 0.83 -0.10
C SER A 5 18.67 -0.01 1.14
N ASP A 6 17.93 0.19 2.25
CA ASP A 6 18.25 -0.37 3.56
C ASP A 6 17.30 -1.51 4.02
N GLY A 7 16.40 -1.97 3.14
CA GLY A 7 15.47 -3.08 3.44
C GLY A 7 16.14 -4.45 3.39
N PRO A 8 15.60 -5.46 4.10
CA PRO A 8 16.11 -6.83 4.07
C PRO A 8 15.97 -7.51 2.70
N ASP A 9 15.07 -7.03 1.86
CA ASP A 9 14.81 -7.51 0.50
C ASP A 9 14.83 -6.32 -0.48
N PRO A 10 16.01 -5.82 -0.84
CA PRO A 10 16.13 -4.65 -1.71
C PRO A 10 15.59 -4.97 -3.11
N GLN A 11 14.72 -4.09 -3.60
CA GLN A 11 14.07 -4.25 -4.91
C GLN A 11 14.89 -3.60 -6.03
N GLU A 12 14.88 -4.24 -7.19
CA GLU A 12 15.19 -3.57 -8.45
C GLU A 12 13.90 -2.99 -9.05
N GLU A 13 13.99 -1.87 -9.73
CA GLU A 13 12.85 -1.20 -10.32
C GLU A 13 13.09 -0.81 -11.77
N LEU A 14 12.01 -0.92 -12.53
CA LEU A 14 11.95 -0.49 -13.92
C LEU A 14 10.90 0.60 -14.05
N TYR A 15 11.30 1.76 -14.52
CA TYR A 15 10.43 2.88 -14.82
C TYR A 15 10.33 3.05 -16.33
N LEU A 16 9.12 3.18 -16.86
CA LEU A 16 8.86 3.58 -18.24
C LEU A 16 8.05 4.88 -18.23
N VAL A 17 8.59 5.93 -18.85
CA VAL A 17 7.83 7.17 -19.06
C VAL A 17 6.86 6.94 -20.20
N LEU A 18 5.57 6.85 -19.89
CA LEU A 18 4.51 6.61 -20.87
C LEU A 18 4.12 7.88 -21.62
N ASP A 19 4.06 9.01 -20.90
CA ASP A 19 3.70 10.31 -21.45
C ASP A 19 4.40 11.43 -20.70
N GLY A 20 4.62 12.59 -21.34
CA GLY A 20 5.29 13.74 -20.77
C GLY A 20 6.80 13.59 -20.64
N ARG A 21 7.37 14.20 -19.62
CA ARG A 21 8.80 14.19 -19.32
C ARG A 21 9.02 14.04 -17.83
N ALA A 22 9.87 13.10 -17.43
CA ALA A 22 10.36 12.94 -16.08
C ALA A 22 11.87 13.28 -16.00
N ARG A 23 12.32 13.58 -14.80
CA ARG A 23 13.72 13.64 -14.42
C ARG A 23 13.94 12.72 -13.23
N PHE A 24 14.92 11.86 -13.32
CA PHE A 24 15.32 11.00 -12.20
C PHE A 24 16.57 11.55 -11.54
N GLU A 25 16.64 11.40 -10.24
CA GLU A 25 17.86 11.56 -9.46
C GLU A 25 18.25 10.20 -8.89
N LEU A 26 19.40 9.68 -9.32
CA LEU A 26 19.91 8.36 -8.97
C LEU A 26 21.28 8.53 -8.28
N ASP A 27 21.35 8.31 -6.96
CA ASP A 27 22.54 8.56 -6.13
C ASP A 27 23.16 9.96 -6.35
N GLY A 28 22.30 10.96 -6.64
CA GLY A 28 22.70 12.35 -6.91
C GLY A 28 23.00 12.66 -8.38
N GLU A 29 23.04 11.67 -9.26
CA GLU A 29 23.12 11.87 -10.71
C GLU A 29 21.73 12.15 -11.29
N GLN A 30 21.64 13.14 -12.19
CA GLN A 30 20.40 13.48 -12.87
C GLN A 30 20.28 12.80 -14.23
N VAL A 31 19.13 12.17 -14.47
CA VAL A 31 18.79 11.51 -15.73
C VAL A 31 17.53 12.17 -16.30
N ASP A 32 17.65 12.79 -17.46
CA ASP A 32 16.51 13.31 -18.23
C ASP A 32 15.79 12.17 -18.94
N ALA A 33 14.47 12.09 -18.78
CA ALA A 33 13.68 10.98 -19.24
C ALA A 33 12.39 11.46 -19.94
N PRO A 34 12.43 11.79 -21.24
CA PRO A 34 11.24 12.04 -22.04
C PRO A 34 10.41 10.76 -22.23
N ALA A 35 9.16 10.90 -22.73
CA ALA A 35 8.29 9.78 -23.08
C ALA A 35 9.01 8.72 -23.91
N GLY A 36 8.82 7.46 -23.57
CA GLY A 36 9.49 6.30 -24.16
C GLY A 36 10.83 5.94 -23.50
N THR A 37 11.31 6.75 -22.51
CA THR A 37 12.52 6.42 -21.76
C THR A 37 12.25 5.34 -20.74
N LEU A 38 13.15 4.35 -20.72
CA LEU A 38 13.15 3.26 -19.75
C LEU A 38 14.36 3.46 -18.82
N VAL A 39 14.10 3.55 -17.50
CA VAL A 39 15.10 3.69 -16.46
C VAL A 39 15.07 2.45 -15.59
N PHE A 40 16.18 1.71 -15.56
CA PHE A 40 16.34 0.55 -14.69
C PHE A 40 17.22 0.92 -13.49
N VAL A 41 16.73 0.65 -12.30
CA VAL A 41 17.41 0.98 -11.04
C VAL A 41 17.68 -0.31 -10.28
N ARG A 42 18.93 -0.53 -9.94
CA ARG A 42 19.36 -1.70 -9.15
C ARG A 42 19.05 -1.50 -7.68
N PRO A 43 18.96 -2.61 -6.90
CA PRO A 43 18.91 -2.53 -5.45
C PRO A 43 20.05 -1.68 -4.87
N GLY A 44 19.75 -0.92 -3.82
CA GLY A 44 20.72 -0.07 -3.13
C GLY A 44 20.99 1.30 -3.78
N VAL A 45 20.41 1.57 -4.96
CA VAL A 45 20.49 2.90 -5.59
C VAL A 45 19.36 3.78 -5.05
N ARG A 46 19.71 4.91 -4.42
CA ARG A 46 18.75 5.93 -4.01
C ARG A 46 18.16 6.61 -5.23
N ARG A 47 16.81 6.69 -5.28
CA ARG A 47 16.12 7.20 -6.47
C ARG A 47 14.95 8.11 -6.10
N THR A 48 14.79 9.15 -6.89
CA THR A 48 13.63 10.05 -6.85
C THR A 48 13.24 10.40 -8.28
N ALA A 49 11.93 10.31 -8.59
CA ALA A 49 11.37 10.74 -9.86
C ALA A 49 10.64 12.07 -9.70
N PHE A 50 10.84 12.98 -10.66
CA PHE A 50 10.18 14.28 -10.74
C PHE A 50 9.43 14.39 -12.06
N ALA A 51 8.18 14.84 -12.03
CA ALA A 51 7.44 15.23 -13.22
C ALA A 51 7.90 16.62 -13.65
N GLU A 52 8.49 16.75 -14.83
CA GLU A 52 8.91 18.04 -15.40
C GLU A 52 7.79 18.69 -16.22
N GLU A 53 6.79 17.92 -16.63
CA GLU A 53 5.62 18.38 -17.37
C GLU A 53 4.33 17.92 -16.67
N ALA A 54 3.29 18.75 -16.76
CA ALA A 54 1.97 18.36 -16.26
C ALA A 54 1.42 17.19 -17.06
N GLY A 55 0.84 16.20 -16.35
CA GLY A 55 0.32 14.98 -16.99
C GLY A 55 1.37 13.90 -17.26
N THR A 56 2.63 14.07 -16.83
CA THR A 56 3.63 13.02 -16.91
C THR A 56 3.12 11.74 -16.24
N THR A 57 3.19 10.64 -16.99
CA THR A 57 2.71 9.32 -16.54
C THR A 57 3.86 8.31 -16.60
N LEU A 58 4.04 7.59 -15.50
CA LEU A 58 5.05 6.54 -15.35
C LEU A 58 4.38 5.18 -15.15
N LEU A 59 4.89 4.14 -15.81
CA LEU A 59 4.72 2.75 -15.40
C LEU A 59 5.93 2.37 -14.54
N VAL A 60 5.68 1.83 -13.36
CA VAL A 60 6.73 1.38 -12.44
C VAL A 60 6.51 -0.09 -12.14
N LEU A 61 7.56 -0.89 -12.28
CA LEU A 61 7.58 -2.31 -11.95
C LEU A 61 8.74 -2.54 -10.98
N GLY A 62 8.46 -3.15 -9.83
CA GLY A 62 9.46 -3.49 -8.84
C GLY A 62 9.52 -4.99 -8.59
N GLY A 63 10.66 -5.49 -8.12
CA GLY A 63 10.80 -6.89 -7.74
C GLY A 63 12.14 -7.19 -7.08
N THR A 64 12.17 -8.26 -6.28
CA THR A 64 13.41 -8.74 -5.67
C THR A 64 14.18 -9.59 -6.68
N PRO A 65 15.47 -9.28 -6.96
CA PRO A 65 16.26 -10.02 -7.91
C PRO A 65 16.27 -11.53 -7.64
N GLY A 66 15.98 -12.33 -8.66
CA GLY A 66 16.02 -13.79 -8.58
C GLY A 66 14.82 -14.44 -7.87
N LYS A 67 13.85 -13.66 -7.38
CA LYS A 67 12.57 -14.16 -6.89
C LYS A 67 11.49 -14.06 -7.96
N ALA A 68 10.54 -15.01 -7.96
CA ALA A 68 9.33 -14.84 -8.75
C ALA A 68 8.55 -13.65 -8.23
N TYR A 69 7.86 -12.94 -9.14
CA TYR A 69 6.95 -11.89 -8.73
C TYR A 69 5.81 -12.48 -7.89
N GLU A 70 5.60 -11.89 -6.73
CA GLU A 70 4.45 -12.14 -5.87
C GLU A 70 3.76 -10.79 -5.61
N PRO A 71 2.46 -10.66 -5.88
CA PRO A 71 1.76 -9.41 -5.63
C PRO A 71 1.79 -9.10 -4.14
N ASP A 72 1.98 -7.84 -3.80
CA ASP A 72 1.85 -7.42 -2.40
C ASP A 72 0.39 -7.15 -2.02
N GLY A 73 0.14 -6.95 -0.73
CA GLY A 73 -1.22 -6.69 -0.26
C GLY A 73 -1.83 -5.39 -0.80
N TRP A 74 -1.02 -4.41 -1.20
CA TRP A 74 -1.48 -3.18 -1.83
C TRP A 74 -1.99 -3.42 -3.25
N GLU A 75 -1.27 -4.22 -4.03
CA GLU A 75 -1.66 -4.58 -5.39
C GLU A 75 -2.94 -5.43 -5.38
N LEU A 76 -3.05 -6.36 -4.42
CA LEU A 76 -4.27 -7.16 -4.24
C LEU A 76 -5.47 -6.29 -3.84
N TRP A 77 -5.25 -5.26 -3.03
CA TRP A 77 -6.29 -4.32 -2.63
C TRP A 77 -6.66 -3.29 -3.71
N ALA A 78 -5.74 -2.96 -4.63
CA ALA A 78 -5.91 -1.90 -5.62
C ALA A 78 -7.25 -1.95 -6.40
N PRO A 79 -7.80 -3.12 -6.80
CA PRO A 79 -9.10 -3.20 -7.45
C PRO A 79 -10.28 -2.74 -6.56
N LEU A 80 -10.11 -2.70 -5.24
CA LEU A 80 -11.14 -2.27 -4.28
C LEU A 80 -11.05 -0.78 -3.93
N ASN A 81 -9.93 -0.11 -4.25
CA ASN A 81 -9.75 1.32 -4.01
C ASN A 81 -10.89 2.21 -4.56
N PRO A 82 -11.44 1.99 -5.77
CA PRO A 82 -12.55 2.78 -6.26
C PRO A 82 -13.82 2.66 -5.40
N LEU A 83 -14.06 1.52 -4.77
CA LEU A 83 -15.18 1.32 -3.84
C LEU A 83 -14.96 2.15 -2.57
N TYR A 84 -13.77 2.04 -1.98
CA TYR A 84 -13.37 2.83 -0.81
C TYR A 84 -13.49 4.33 -1.09
N GLN A 85 -12.90 4.84 -2.18
CA GLN A 85 -12.91 6.26 -2.55
C GLN A 85 -14.32 6.80 -2.84
N SER A 86 -15.25 5.94 -3.27
CA SER A 86 -16.65 6.31 -3.53
C SER A 86 -17.57 6.14 -2.31
N GLY A 87 -17.03 5.77 -1.13
CA GLY A 87 -17.79 5.57 0.08
C GLY A 87 -18.60 4.26 0.12
N ARG A 88 -18.33 3.33 -0.81
CA ARG A 88 -18.99 2.01 -0.87
C ARG A 88 -18.28 1.02 0.05
N TYR A 89 -18.16 1.40 1.33
CA TYR A 89 -17.37 0.68 2.32
C TYR A 89 -17.86 -0.74 2.59
N GLU A 90 -19.19 -0.93 2.63
CA GLU A 90 -19.79 -2.24 2.84
C GLU A 90 -19.38 -3.23 1.76
N GLU A 91 -19.48 -2.82 0.48
CA GLU A 91 -19.07 -3.66 -0.64
C GLU A 91 -17.54 -3.88 -0.68
N ALA A 92 -16.75 -2.86 -0.33
CA ALA A 92 -15.30 -3.00 -0.23
C ALA A 92 -14.91 -4.01 0.86
N ALA A 93 -15.57 -3.97 2.03
CA ALA A 93 -15.35 -4.93 3.10
C ALA A 93 -15.73 -6.35 2.68
N ASP A 94 -16.89 -6.56 2.07
CA ASP A 94 -17.34 -7.89 1.65
C ASP A 94 -16.38 -8.52 0.63
N ARG A 95 -15.97 -7.77 -0.40
CA ARG A 95 -14.98 -8.24 -1.38
C ARG A 95 -13.58 -8.40 -0.78
N GLY A 96 -13.23 -7.57 0.20
CA GLY A 96 -11.97 -7.67 0.92
C GLY A 96 -11.87 -8.95 1.74
N ARG A 97 -12.97 -9.45 2.29
CA ARG A 97 -13.02 -10.75 2.99
C ARG A 97 -12.67 -11.91 2.05
N ASP A 98 -13.16 -11.88 0.79
CA ASP A 98 -12.78 -12.87 -0.22
C ASP A 98 -11.26 -12.85 -0.49
N LEU A 99 -10.65 -11.65 -0.48
CA LEU A 99 -9.19 -11.51 -0.62
C LEU A 99 -8.43 -12.06 0.59
N ILE A 100 -8.93 -11.85 1.81
CA ILE A 100 -8.30 -12.40 3.03
C ILE A 100 -8.32 -13.94 3.00
N GLU A 101 -9.41 -14.54 2.53
CA GLU A 101 -9.52 -15.99 2.41
C GLU A 101 -8.54 -16.55 1.37
N ALA A 102 -8.36 -15.84 0.23
CA ALA A 102 -7.47 -16.23 -0.84
C ALA A 102 -5.98 -15.98 -0.50
N HIS A 103 -5.70 -14.96 0.32
CA HIS A 103 -4.37 -14.44 0.63
C HIS A 103 -4.20 -14.17 2.13
N PRO A 104 -4.27 -15.20 2.98
CA PRO A 104 -4.24 -15.02 4.44
C PRO A 104 -2.90 -14.54 4.98
N GLU A 105 -1.84 -14.56 4.17
CA GLU A 105 -0.49 -14.14 4.53
C GLU A 105 -0.31 -12.61 4.62
N TYR A 106 -1.24 -11.81 4.05
CA TYR A 106 -1.11 -10.35 4.01
C TYR A 106 -1.91 -9.64 5.13
N PRO A 107 -1.28 -9.22 6.23
CA PRO A 107 -1.97 -8.55 7.33
C PRO A 107 -2.58 -7.20 6.94
N ASN A 108 -2.03 -6.51 5.95
CA ASN A 108 -2.56 -5.25 5.44
C ASN A 108 -3.93 -5.39 4.75
N LEU A 109 -4.23 -6.53 4.13
CA LEU A 109 -5.59 -6.79 3.62
C LEU A 109 -6.60 -6.85 4.76
N VAL A 110 -6.24 -7.54 5.85
CA VAL A 110 -7.09 -7.65 7.04
C VAL A 110 -7.33 -6.27 7.66
N TYR A 111 -6.29 -5.44 7.73
CA TYR A 111 -6.39 -4.08 8.22
C TYR A 111 -7.32 -3.21 7.37
N ASN A 112 -7.17 -3.25 6.03
CA ASN A 112 -8.02 -2.50 5.11
C ASN A 112 -9.51 -2.92 5.22
N VAL A 113 -9.77 -4.22 5.45
CA VAL A 113 -11.14 -4.69 5.70
C VAL A 113 -11.66 -4.13 7.01
N ALA A 114 -10.89 -4.13 8.09
CA ALA A 114 -11.28 -3.54 9.37
C ALA A 114 -11.64 -2.05 9.24
N CYS A 115 -10.84 -1.27 8.48
CA CYS A 115 -11.13 0.13 8.17
C CYS A 115 -12.47 0.28 7.43
N CYS A 116 -12.69 -0.50 6.37
CA CYS A 116 -13.95 -0.47 5.62
C CYS A 116 -15.15 -0.88 6.47
N GLU A 117 -15.01 -1.87 7.35
CA GLU A 117 -16.07 -2.31 8.28
C GLU A 117 -16.41 -1.23 9.32
N SER A 118 -15.38 -0.57 9.86
CA SER A 118 -15.56 0.57 10.75
C SER A 118 -16.34 1.69 10.06
N LEU A 119 -15.94 2.09 8.87
CA LEU A 119 -16.60 3.11 8.06
C LEU A 119 -18.03 2.70 7.64
N ALA A 120 -18.29 1.41 7.47
CA ALA A 120 -19.63 0.85 7.20
C ALA A 120 -20.49 0.69 8.47
N GLY A 121 -19.94 0.99 9.66
CA GLY A 121 -20.66 0.85 10.95
C GLY A 121 -20.73 -0.59 11.47
N ARG A 122 -20.00 -1.52 10.91
CA ARG A 122 -19.89 -2.93 11.34
C ARG A 122 -18.85 -3.06 12.46
N LYS A 123 -19.15 -2.50 13.63
CA LYS A 123 -18.20 -2.32 14.71
C LYS A 123 -17.56 -3.61 15.22
N ASP A 124 -18.36 -4.64 15.44
CA ASP A 124 -17.87 -5.92 15.99
C ASP A 124 -16.92 -6.61 14.98
N ASP A 125 -17.31 -6.63 13.70
CA ASP A 125 -16.47 -7.19 12.62
C ASP A 125 -15.15 -6.42 12.50
N ALA A 126 -15.19 -5.08 12.53
CA ALA A 126 -14.03 -4.23 12.46
C ALA A 126 -13.03 -4.50 13.60
N ILE A 127 -13.53 -4.67 14.84
CA ILE A 127 -12.69 -5.00 16.00
C ILE A 127 -12.06 -6.39 15.86
N GLU A 128 -12.83 -7.37 15.36
CA GLU A 128 -12.32 -8.74 15.13
C GLU A 128 -11.19 -8.74 14.09
N HIS A 129 -11.40 -8.08 12.92
CA HIS A 129 -10.38 -7.99 11.91
C HIS A 129 -9.18 -7.14 12.33
N LEU A 130 -9.40 -6.05 13.08
CA LEU A 130 -8.28 -5.27 13.63
C LEU A 130 -7.40 -6.10 14.57
N ARG A 131 -8.02 -6.89 15.45
CA ARG A 131 -7.30 -7.82 16.34
C ARG A 131 -6.46 -8.79 15.51
N LEU A 132 -7.06 -9.40 14.49
CA LEU A 132 -6.37 -10.34 13.62
C LEU A 132 -5.20 -9.69 12.86
N ALA A 133 -5.37 -8.44 12.42
CA ALA A 133 -4.31 -7.68 11.74
C ALA A 133 -3.13 -7.39 12.69
N ILE A 134 -3.41 -6.99 13.93
CA ILE A 134 -2.40 -6.75 14.97
C ILE A 134 -1.68 -8.04 15.35
N ASP A 135 -2.38 -9.14 15.53
CA ASP A 135 -1.80 -10.45 15.86
C ASP A 135 -0.82 -10.93 14.77
N ARG A 136 -1.07 -10.56 13.52
CA ARG A 136 -0.18 -10.88 12.39
C ARG A 136 0.97 -9.90 12.21
N ASN A 137 0.76 -8.62 12.56
CA ASN A 137 1.75 -7.56 12.46
C ASN A 137 1.52 -6.50 13.55
N GLU A 138 2.35 -6.55 14.60
CA GLU A 138 2.25 -5.64 15.74
C GLU A 138 2.32 -4.14 15.38
N ARG A 139 2.97 -3.80 14.25
CA ARG A 139 3.04 -2.40 13.78
C ARG A 139 1.67 -1.81 13.40
N VAL A 140 0.69 -2.66 13.11
CA VAL A 140 -0.69 -2.23 12.83
C VAL A 140 -1.29 -1.51 14.05
N ARG A 141 -0.87 -1.83 15.27
CA ARG A 141 -1.32 -1.16 16.50
C ARG A 141 -1.06 0.34 16.47
N GLU A 142 0.16 0.73 16.09
CA GLU A 142 0.55 2.14 16.01
C GLU A 142 -0.23 2.86 14.90
N LEU A 143 -0.41 2.22 13.75
CA LEU A 143 -1.22 2.77 12.66
C LEU A 143 -2.68 2.98 13.08
N ALA A 144 -3.29 2.00 13.73
CA ALA A 144 -4.69 2.04 14.14
C ALA A 144 -4.98 3.14 15.18
N ALA A 145 -3.99 3.51 16.01
CA ALA A 145 -4.17 4.51 17.05
C ALA A 145 -4.57 5.89 16.49
N ASP A 146 -4.02 6.26 15.32
CA ASP A 146 -4.23 7.59 14.71
C ASP A 146 -5.08 7.55 13.42
N ASP A 147 -5.54 6.39 12.99
CA ASP A 147 -6.30 6.23 11.75
C ASP A 147 -7.77 6.69 11.92
N SER A 148 -8.18 7.69 11.15
CA SER A 148 -9.53 8.23 11.15
C SER A 148 -10.61 7.26 10.65
N ASP A 149 -10.25 6.26 9.85
CA ASP A 149 -11.18 5.25 9.36
C ASP A 149 -11.73 4.39 10.52
N LEU A 150 -11.02 4.35 11.64
CA LEU A 150 -11.40 3.61 12.85
C LEU A 150 -12.14 4.47 13.89
N ASP A 151 -12.48 5.72 13.58
CA ASP A 151 -13.16 6.64 14.52
C ASP A 151 -14.49 6.07 15.03
N ALA A 152 -15.22 5.32 14.22
CA ALA A 152 -16.50 4.73 14.61
C ALA A 152 -16.37 3.67 15.74
N ILE A 153 -15.19 3.08 15.90
CA ILE A 153 -14.91 2.07 16.93
C ILE A 153 -13.94 2.57 18.01
N ARG A 154 -13.40 3.78 17.88
CA ARG A 154 -12.37 4.33 18.78
C ARG A 154 -12.78 4.34 20.25
N ASP A 155 -14.07 4.56 20.54
CA ASP A 155 -14.59 4.60 21.90
C ASP A 155 -14.96 3.23 22.48
N GLU A 156 -14.96 2.19 21.67
CA GLU A 156 -15.27 0.83 22.13
C GLU A 156 -14.17 0.31 23.09
N PRO A 157 -14.54 -0.32 24.20
CA PRO A 157 -13.58 -0.86 25.17
C PRO A 157 -12.56 -1.82 24.55
N ALA A 158 -13.03 -2.67 23.61
CA ALA A 158 -12.19 -3.63 22.92
C ALA A 158 -11.15 -2.96 22.01
N PHE A 159 -11.49 -1.84 21.33
CA PHE A 159 -10.52 -1.05 20.56
C PHE A 159 -9.43 -0.47 21.48
N LYS A 160 -9.84 0.14 22.62
CA LYS A 160 -8.89 0.72 23.60
C LYS A 160 -7.95 -0.33 24.19
N GLU A 161 -8.41 -1.55 24.36
CA GLU A 161 -7.57 -2.68 24.80
C GLU A 161 -6.57 -3.11 23.71
N LEU A 162 -6.97 -3.02 22.42
CA LEU A 162 -6.10 -3.40 21.31
C LEU A 162 -4.98 -2.41 21.04
N VAL A 163 -5.24 -1.10 21.19
CA VAL A 163 -4.28 -0.04 20.81
C VAL A 163 -3.60 0.65 22.01
N GLY A 164 -4.04 0.36 23.23
CA GLY A 164 -3.64 1.01 24.49
C GLY A 164 -2.41 0.41 25.18
#